data_9f2a955aac7d92528b03c8c41e5ec6c7
#
_entry.id   9f2a955aac7d92528b03c8c41e5ec6c7
#
_cell.length_a   1.000
_cell.length_b   1.000
_cell.length_c   1.000
_cell.angle_alpha   90.00
_cell.angle_beta   90.00
_cell.angle_gamma   90.00
#
_symmetry.space_group_name_H-M   'P 1'
#
loop_
_entity.id
_entity.type
_entity.pdbx_description
1 polymer ?
#
loop_
_entity_poly.entity_id
_entity_poly.type
_entity_poly.pdbx_seq_one_letter_code
_entity_poly.pdbx_strand_id
1 'polypeptide(L)'
;MGLLRFAKNVGKSLFGDDDDDAVATEALTKELDDLGLDAAGVEVKKEGEEVVLSGAAASQSLKEKIMTALGNVKGISGVQDNTEGGTEGVFHTVEKGDTLWAIAEKAMGNGAKYEEIFEANKPMLTHPDKIYPGQVLRIPV
;
A
#
# COMPACT_ATOMS: atom_id res chain seq x y z
N MET A 1 -11.26 11.25 -0.96
CA MET A 1 -11.49 10.26 -2.00
C MET A 1 -10.44 10.39 -3.07
N GLY A 2 -9.67 9.38 -3.27
CA GLY A 2 -8.62 9.41 -4.26
C GLY A 2 -8.33 8.01 -4.77
N LEU A 3 -7.77 7.95 -5.96
CA LEU A 3 -7.30 6.71 -6.55
C LEU A 3 -5.79 6.71 -6.50
N LEU A 4 -5.22 5.78 -5.75
CA LEU A 4 -3.78 5.57 -5.70
C LEU A 4 -3.43 4.51 -6.74
N ARG A 5 -2.54 4.85 -7.67
CA ARG A 5 -2.17 3.95 -8.75
C ARG A 5 -0.95 3.11 -8.38
N PHE A 6 -0.95 1.88 -8.88
CA PHE A 6 0.10 0.90 -8.60
C PHE A 6 0.56 0.23 -9.90
N ALA A 7 1.77 -0.32 -9.87
CA ALA A 7 2.29 -1.12 -10.98
C ALA A 7 1.69 -2.52 -10.90
N LYS A 8 0.81 -2.84 -11.84
CA LYS A 8 0.04 -4.08 -11.86
C LYS A 8 0.88 -5.36 -11.88
N ASN A 9 2.03 -5.32 -12.52
CA ASN A 9 2.82 -6.53 -12.81
C ASN A 9 3.91 -6.82 -11.78
N VAL A 10 3.99 -6.06 -10.72
CA VAL A 10 4.97 -6.26 -9.65
C VAL A 10 4.24 -6.43 -8.32
N GLY A 11 4.96 -6.90 -7.32
CA GLY A 11 4.40 -7.05 -6.00
C GLY A 11 4.14 -8.50 -5.63
N LYS A 12 3.49 -8.67 -4.49
CA LYS A 12 3.24 -9.98 -3.91
C LYS A 12 2.10 -10.69 -4.65
N SER A 13 2.29 -11.95 -4.97
CA SER A 13 1.26 -12.75 -5.62
C SER A 13 0.36 -13.40 -4.56
N LEU A 14 -0.92 -13.02 -4.54
CA LEU A 14 -1.91 -13.55 -3.58
C LEU A 14 -3.02 -14.33 -4.26
N PHE A 15 -3.26 -14.11 -5.54
CA PHE A 15 -4.33 -14.76 -6.30
C PHE A 15 -3.90 -14.88 -7.76
N GLY A 16 -4.59 -15.73 -8.50
CA GLY A 16 -4.32 -15.93 -9.94
C GLY A 16 -5.28 -15.15 -10.82
N ASP A 17 -4.95 -15.08 -12.10
CA ASP A 17 -5.78 -14.39 -13.09
C ASP A 17 -7.14 -15.07 -13.28
N ASP A 18 -7.23 -16.36 -12.95
CA ASP A 18 -8.47 -17.14 -13.06
C ASP A 18 -9.38 -17.00 -11.84
N ASP A 19 -8.88 -16.40 -10.76
CA ASP A 19 -9.67 -16.22 -9.55
C ASP A 19 -10.69 -15.10 -9.76
N ASP A 20 -11.91 -15.30 -9.29
CA ASP A 20 -12.92 -14.25 -9.36
C ASP A 20 -12.66 -13.20 -8.27
N ASP A 21 -13.42 -12.09 -8.35
CA ASP A 21 -13.24 -10.97 -7.44
C ASP A 21 -13.52 -11.34 -5.98
N ALA A 22 -14.44 -12.26 -5.73
CA ALA A 22 -14.76 -12.71 -4.37
C ALA A 22 -13.59 -13.48 -3.76
N VAL A 23 -12.98 -14.40 -4.52
CA VAL A 23 -11.82 -15.18 -4.06
C VAL A 23 -10.62 -14.24 -3.82
N ALA A 24 -10.39 -13.32 -4.75
CA ALA A 24 -9.31 -12.34 -4.61
C ALA A 24 -9.53 -11.42 -3.42
N THR A 25 -10.77 -11.00 -3.17
CA THR A 25 -11.11 -10.17 -2.00
C THR A 25 -10.78 -10.90 -0.70
N GLU A 26 -11.11 -12.20 -0.62
CA GLU A 26 -10.77 -13.00 0.56
C GLU A 26 -9.25 -13.09 0.78
N ALA A 27 -8.50 -13.27 -0.32
CA ALA A 27 -7.04 -13.35 -0.24
C ALA A 27 -6.45 -12.02 0.24
N LEU A 28 -6.97 -10.89 -0.22
CA LEU A 28 -6.54 -9.57 0.19
C LEU A 28 -6.86 -9.32 1.67
N THR A 29 -8.05 -9.69 2.10
CA THR A 29 -8.46 -9.54 3.50
C THR A 29 -7.58 -10.38 4.42
N LYS A 30 -7.27 -11.62 4.00
CA LYS A 30 -6.39 -12.50 4.75
C LYS A 30 -4.97 -11.91 4.87
N GLU A 31 -4.50 -11.26 3.82
CA GLU A 31 -3.18 -10.62 3.84
C GLU A 31 -3.11 -9.54 4.92
N LEU A 32 -4.16 -8.75 5.08
CA LEU A 32 -4.21 -7.75 6.13
C LEU A 32 -4.12 -8.38 7.52
N ASP A 33 -4.82 -9.48 7.74
CA ASP A 33 -4.74 -10.22 8.99
C ASP A 33 -3.34 -10.79 9.22
N ASP A 34 -2.73 -11.37 8.19
CA ASP A 34 -1.39 -11.93 8.26
C ASP A 34 -0.33 -10.87 8.56
N LEU A 35 -0.54 -9.65 8.08
CA LEU A 35 0.36 -8.52 8.35
C LEU A 35 0.10 -7.88 9.71
N GLY A 36 -0.97 -8.26 10.40
CA GLY A 36 -1.32 -7.67 11.68
C GLY A 36 -1.93 -6.28 11.55
N LEU A 37 -2.44 -5.91 10.38
CA LEU A 37 -3.10 -4.64 10.18
C LEU A 37 -4.56 -4.75 10.56
N ASP A 38 -5.02 -3.89 11.48
CA ASP A 38 -6.40 -3.89 11.94
C ASP A 38 -7.29 -3.19 10.92
N ALA A 39 -8.04 -3.99 10.16
CA ALA A 39 -8.97 -3.48 9.15
C ALA A 39 -10.39 -3.32 9.67
N ALA A 40 -10.59 -3.34 10.99
CA ALA A 40 -11.92 -3.14 11.57
C ALA A 40 -12.50 -1.79 11.11
N GLY A 41 -13.73 -1.81 10.63
CA GLY A 41 -14.39 -0.63 10.11
C GLY A 41 -14.12 -0.34 8.63
N VAL A 42 -13.18 -1.04 8.01
CA VAL A 42 -12.85 -0.87 6.59
C VAL A 42 -13.36 -2.07 5.81
N GLU A 43 -14.13 -1.81 4.76
CA GLU A 43 -14.55 -2.84 3.82
C GLU A 43 -13.60 -2.83 2.63
N VAL A 44 -13.18 -4.03 2.23
CA VAL A 44 -12.28 -4.25 1.11
C VAL A 44 -13.04 -5.00 0.03
N LYS A 45 -12.98 -4.51 -1.20
CA LYS A 45 -13.62 -5.18 -2.31
C LYS A 45 -12.76 -5.05 -3.56
N LYS A 46 -12.45 -6.17 -4.19
CA LYS A 46 -11.73 -6.15 -5.46
C LYS A 46 -12.75 -6.05 -6.60
N GLU A 47 -12.53 -5.11 -7.50
CA GLU A 47 -13.35 -4.92 -8.70
C GLU A 47 -12.42 -4.81 -9.91
N GLY A 48 -12.27 -5.90 -10.66
CA GLY A 48 -11.33 -5.95 -11.78
C GLY A 48 -9.89 -5.85 -11.32
N GLU A 49 -9.19 -4.80 -11.74
CA GLU A 49 -7.79 -4.56 -11.37
C GLU A 49 -7.66 -3.56 -10.22
N GLU A 50 -8.77 -3.12 -9.66
CA GLU A 50 -8.77 -2.14 -8.59
C GLU A 50 -9.32 -2.73 -7.31
N VAL A 51 -8.88 -2.15 -6.19
CA VAL A 51 -9.44 -2.44 -4.88
C VAL A 51 -10.16 -1.19 -4.42
N VAL A 52 -11.39 -1.36 -3.92
CA VAL A 52 -12.18 -0.25 -3.37
C VAL A 52 -12.25 -0.42 -1.86
N LEU A 53 -11.85 0.62 -1.13
CA LEU A 53 -11.97 0.67 0.32
C LEU A 53 -13.11 1.59 0.69
N SER A 54 -13.94 1.17 1.65
CA SER A 54 -15.03 1.98 2.18
C SER A 54 -15.11 1.81 3.69
N GLY A 55 -15.98 2.58 4.35
CA GLY A 55 -16.08 2.59 5.79
C GLY A 55 -15.14 3.62 6.40
N ALA A 56 -14.59 3.32 7.57
CA ALA A 56 -13.68 4.23 8.28
C ALA A 56 -12.58 3.46 8.97
N ALA A 57 -11.33 3.81 8.69
CA ALA A 57 -10.17 3.22 9.37
C ALA A 57 -9.96 3.89 10.74
N ALA A 58 -9.29 3.16 11.64
CA ALA A 58 -9.01 3.66 12.99
C ALA A 58 -8.09 4.89 13.00
N SER A 59 -7.22 5.02 11.99
CA SER A 59 -6.32 6.17 11.87
C SER A 59 -5.93 6.38 10.41
N GLN A 60 -5.47 7.58 10.10
CA GLN A 60 -4.96 7.90 8.76
C GLN A 60 -3.75 7.04 8.42
N SER A 61 -2.85 6.86 9.37
CA SER A 61 -1.66 6.02 9.22
C SER A 61 -2.03 4.57 8.85
N LEU A 62 -2.99 4.01 9.56
CA LEU A 62 -3.46 2.64 9.31
C LEU A 62 -4.11 2.54 7.94
N LYS A 63 -4.93 3.52 7.55
CA LYS A 63 -5.55 3.55 6.23
C LYS A 63 -4.49 3.51 5.13
N GLU A 64 -3.46 4.33 5.25
CA GLU A 64 -2.39 4.39 4.25
C GLU A 64 -1.61 3.08 4.17
N LYS A 65 -1.37 2.43 5.31
CA LYS A 65 -0.73 1.11 5.34
C LYS A 65 -1.59 0.05 4.66
N ILE A 66 -2.89 0.08 4.90
CA ILE A 66 -3.82 -0.83 4.24
C ILE A 66 -3.79 -0.61 2.73
N MET A 67 -3.83 0.65 2.28
CA MET A 67 -3.79 0.98 0.86
C MET A 67 -2.53 0.45 0.18
N THR A 68 -1.36 0.64 0.78
CA THR A 68 -0.11 0.16 0.20
C THR A 68 0.02 -1.36 0.27
N ALA A 69 -0.46 -1.97 1.35
CA ALA A 69 -0.45 -3.43 1.48
C ALA A 69 -1.27 -4.10 0.38
N LEU A 70 -2.44 -3.55 0.08
CA LEU A 70 -3.34 -4.11 -0.94
C LEU A 70 -2.93 -3.74 -2.35
N GLY A 71 -2.41 -2.53 -2.54
CA GLY A 71 -2.02 -2.06 -3.86
C GLY A 71 -0.74 -2.69 -4.39
N ASN A 72 0.21 -3.00 -3.51
CA ASN A 72 1.47 -3.64 -3.90
C ASN A 72 1.29 -5.16 -4.08
N VAL A 73 0.14 -5.57 -4.56
CA VAL A 73 -0.20 -6.95 -4.88
C VAL A 73 -0.22 -7.09 -6.40
N LYS A 74 0.39 -8.15 -6.91
CA LYS A 74 0.42 -8.42 -8.35
C LYS A 74 -1.00 -8.58 -8.88
N GLY A 75 -1.35 -7.84 -9.91
CA GLY A 75 -2.68 -7.84 -10.50
C GLY A 75 -3.53 -6.64 -10.08
N ILE A 76 -3.06 -5.81 -9.16
CA ILE A 76 -3.76 -4.62 -8.71
C ILE A 76 -3.11 -3.38 -9.32
N SER A 77 -3.89 -2.59 -10.05
CA SER A 77 -3.42 -1.36 -10.70
C SER A 77 -3.86 -0.09 -9.97
N GLY A 78 -4.73 -0.22 -8.98
CA GLY A 78 -5.19 0.94 -8.23
C GLY A 78 -5.95 0.56 -6.97
N VAL A 79 -5.90 1.45 -5.98
CA VAL A 79 -6.70 1.36 -4.76
C VAL A 79 -7.50 2.64 -4.66
N GLN A 80 -8.82 2.49 -4.67
CA GLN A 80 -9.74 3.63 -4.55
C GLN A 80 -10.13 3.81 -3.10
N ASP A 81 -9.85 5.00 -2.58
CA ASP A 81 -10.15 5.35 -1.18
C ASP A 81 -11.52 6.04 -1.11
N ASN A 82 -12.53 5.28 -0.71
CA ASN A 82 -13.87 5.79 -0.45
C ASN A 82 -14.18 5.77 1.05
N THR A 83 -13.13 5.71 1.89
CA THR A 83 -13.32 5.74 3.34
C THR A 83 -13.71 7.13 3.81
N GLU A 84 -14.38 7.18 4.96
CA GLU A 84 -14.80 8.44 5.58
C GLU A 84 -13.65 9.06 6.36
N GLY A 85 -13.56 10.39 6.29
CA GLY A 85 -12.58 11.15 7.04
C GLY A 85 -11.16 11.04 6.47
N GLY A 86 -10.20 11.57 7.21
CA GLY A 86 -8.79 11.55 6.82
C GLY A 86 -8.44 12.57 5.76
N THR A 87 -7.20 12.56 5.36
CA THR A 87 -6.64 13.44 4.33
C THR A 87 -5.92 12.60 3.28
N GLU A 88 -5.57 13.21 2.18
CA GLU A 88 -4.74 12.53 1.18
C GLU A 88 -3.34 12.35 1.74
N GLY A 89 -2.80 11.13 1.60
CA GLY A 89 -1.44 10.84 2.01
C GLY A 89 -0.43 11.20 0.94
N VAL A 90 0.84 11.12 1.30
CA VAL A 90 1.95 11.30 0.36
C VAL A 90 2.56 9.93 0.12
N PHE A 91 2.69 9.58 -1.16
CA PHE A 91 3.20 8.28 -1.58
C PHE A 91 4.30 8.47 -2.63
N HIS A 92 5.21 7.53 -2.70
CA HIS A 92 6.28 7.53 -3.70
C HIS A 92 6.31 6.17 -4.39
N THR A 93 6.33 6.18 -5.72
CA THR A 93 6.52 4.96 -6.50
C THR A 93 8.02 4.77 -6.73
N VAL A 94 8.55 3.65 -6.27
CA VAL A 94 9.98 3.35 -6.39
C VAL A 94 10.36 3.22 -7.86
N GLU A 95 11.46 3.86 -8.22
CA GLU A 95 12.06 3.77 -9.56
C GLU A 95 13.36 2.98 -9.48
N LYS A 96 13.78 2.43 -10.61
CA LYS A 96 15.03 1.70 -10.68
C LYS A 96 16.19 2.56 -10.17
N GLY A 97 16.95 2.01 -9.24
CA GLY A 97 18.08 2.71 -8.62
C GLY A 97 17.73 3.50 -7.37
N ASP A 98 16.46 3.60 -7.00
CA ASP A 98 16.07 4.28 -5.77
C ASP A 98 16.55 3.54 -4.53
N THR A 99 16.87 4.32 -3.50
CA THR A 99 17.13 3.81 -2.15
C THR A 99 16.26 4.61 -1.18
N LEU A 100 16.01 4.07 0.01
CA LEU A 100 15.23 4.82 1.01
C LEU A 100 15.94 6.12 1.39
N TRP A 101 17.26 6.13 1.44
CA TRP A 101 18.03 7.36 1.70
C TRP A 101 17.73 8.41 0.63
N ALA A 102 17.83 8.03 -0.65
CA ALA A 102 17.58 8.97 -1.75
C ALA A 102 16.13 9.45 -1.76
N ILE A 103 15.19 8.55 -1.47
CA ILE A 103 13.77 8.90 -1.39
C ILE A 103 13.54 9.89 -0.24
N ALA A 104 14.14 9.64 0.93
CA ALA A 104 14.03 10.54 2.08
C ALA A 104 14.64 11.91 1.79
N GLU A 105 15.77 11.95 1.10
CA GLU A 105 16.42 13.18 0.69
C GLU A 105 15.47 14.03 -0.19
N LYS A 106 14.84 13.38 -1.16
CA LYS A 106 13.96 14.03 -2.12
C LYS A 106 12.62 14.46 -1.50
N ALA A 107 12.00 13.57 -0.73
CA ALA A 107 10.65 13.77 -0.23
C ALA A 107 10.60 14.51 1.10
N MET A 108 11.61 14.34 1.94
CA MET A 108 11.64 14.85 3.31
C MET A 108 12.77 15.87 3.53
N GLY A 109 13.60 16.10 2.50
CA GLY A 109 14.72 17.05 2.59
C GLY A 109 15.90 16.56 3.41
N ASN A 110 15.92 15.31 3.84
CA ASN A 110 16.99 14.76 4.67
C ASN A 110 17.04 13.25 4.53
N GLY A 111 18.11 12.75 3.90
CA GLY A 111 18.30 11.31 3.69
C GLY A 111 18.39 10.51 4.98
N ALA A 112 18.87 11.14 6.07
CA ALA A 112 18.95 10.48 7.37
C ALA A 112 17.58 10.10 7.94
N LYS A 113 16.50 10.65 7.40
CA LYS A 113 15.13 10.28 7.78
C LYS A 113 14.62 9.01 7.11
N TYR A 114 15.48 8.27 6.40
CA TYR A 114 15.07 7.05 5.73
C TYR A 114 14.45 6.02 6.68
N GLU A 115 14.89 6.00 7.94
CA GLU A 115 14.35 5.09 8.94
C GLU A 115 12.86 5.39 9.24
N GLU A 116 12.46 6.65 9.16
CA GLU A 116 11.05 7.03 9.33
C GLU A 116 10.19 6.47 8.20
N ILE A 117 10.73 6.45 6.97
CA ILE A 117 10.04 5.84 5.84
C ILE A 117 9.92 4.33 6.05
N PHE A 118 10.99 3.68 6.51
CA PHE A 118 10.98 2.26 6.80
C PHE A 118 9.90 1.92 7.83
N GLU A 119 9.87 2.65 8.95
CA GLU A 119 8.87 2.44 10.00
C GLU A 119 7.44 2.67 9.49
N ALA A 120 7.26 3.69 8.64
CA ALA A 120 5.95 4.03 8.09
C ALA A 120 5.40 2.94 7.16
N ASN A 121 6.26 2.06 6.65
CA ASN A 121 5.87 1.00 5.72
C ASN A 121 5.94 -0.40 6.33
N LYS A 122 6.17 -0.49 7.64
CA LYS A 122 6.04 -1.77 8.34
C LYS A 122 4.58 -2.14 8.52
N PRO A 123 4.22 -3.41 8.51
CA PRO A 123 5.05 -4.60 8.35
C PRO A 123 5.29 -5.01 6.90
N MET A 124 4.78 -4.25 5.92
CA MET A 124 4.92 -4.60 4.51
C MET A 124 6.39 -4.59 4.06
N LEU A 125 7.15 -3.64 4.56
CA LEU A 125 8.58 -3.54 4.28
C LEU A 125 9.34 -4.14 5.47
N THR A 126 10.13 -5.16 5.22
CA THR A 126 10.83 -5.90 6.27
C THR A 126 12.32 -5.56 6.37
N HIS A 127 12.85 -4.89 5.36
CA HIS A 127 14.25 -4.46 5.34
C HIS A 127 14.38 -3.22 4.45
N PRO A 128 15.17 -2.21 4.86
CA PRO A 128 15.28 -0.96 4.09
C PRO A 128 15.76 -1.14 2.66
N ASP A 129 16.52 -2.19 2.39
CA ASP A 129 17.07 -2.45 1.05
C ASP A 129 16.16 -3.31 0.17
N LYS A 130 15.05 -3.79 0.72
CA LYS A 130 14.14 -4.68 -0.03
C LYS A 130 13.01 -3.93 -0.71
N ILE A 131 13.34 -2.81 -1.31
CA ILE A 131 12.41 -2.08 -2.17
C ILE A 131 12.65 -2.49 -3.63
N TYR A 132 11.61 -2.38 -4.45
CA TYR A 132 11.68 -2.78 -5.86
C TYR A 132 10.97 -1.75 -6.73
N PRO A 133 11.40 -1.59 -8.00
CA PRO A 133 10.74 -0.66 -8.92
C PRO A 133 9.26 -0.98 -9.06
N GLY A 134 8.43 0.04 -9.00
CA GLY A 134 6.98 -0.08 -9.09
C GLY A 134 6.29 -0.20 -7.73
N GLN A 135 7.03 -0.51 -6.66
CA GLN A 135 6.47 -0.54 -5.31
C GLN A 135 6.06 0.87 -4.89
N VAL A 136 4.89 0.99 -4.27
CA VAL A 136 4.45 2.28 -3.73
C VAL A 136 4.71 2.29 -2.23
N LEU A 137 5.39 3.31 -1.78
CA LEU A 137 5.73 3.50 -0.37
C LEU A 137 4.97 4.69 0.20
N ARG A 138 4.60 4.58 1.45
CA ARG A 138 4.00 5.67 2.22
C ARG A 138 5.11 6.58 2.74
N ILE A 139 4.95 7.89 2.55
CA ILE A 139 5.91 8.88 3.04
C ILE A 139 5.29 9.58 4.27
N PRO A 140 5.93 9.50 5.45
CA PRO A 140 5.36 10.04 6.69
C PRO A 140 5.65 11.54 6.83
N VAL A 141 4.99 12.35 6.03
CA VAL A 141 5.12 13.82 6.07
C VAL A 141 3.84 14.48 6.54
#